data_e8f43a1533c49361000e567dd8988561
#
_entry.id   e8f43a1533c49361000e567dd8988561
#
_cell.length_a   1.000
_cell.length_b   1.000
_cell.length_c   1.000
_cell.angle_alpha   90.00
_cell.angle_beta   90.00
_cell.angle_gamma   90.00
#
_symmetry.space_group_name_H-M   'P 1'
#
loop_
_entity.id
_entity.type
_entity.pdbx_description
1 polymer ?
#
loop_
_entity_poly.entity_id
_entity_poly.type
_entity_poly.pdbx_seq_one_letter_code
_entity_poly.pdbx_strand_id
1 'polypeptide(L)'
;GRYGYEQFGVSPSGPMDPESFQLANILVGNPRDLSALEATMLGPTLRFTRDNIIAITGGDMTPLLDEKPIPMDQAILVRSGSVLKLRAARTGCRTYVAFAGGLDVPEVMGSRATGVQNRVGGLEGRKLAKGDEIPFLAPKTALPRMEDRRTSHPMPAGKERVLRVILGPQDDAFTQQGLDTFLGQPYQVTNDFDRMGCRLDGPVIQHKVDGNIISDGMVTGAIQVPTSGLPIIMLAERQTVGGYTKIATVITADLPVIGQCRPGDTIRFQSVSVSQA
;
A
#
# COMPACT_ATOMS: atom_id res chain seq x y z
N GLY A 1 4.81 9.51 -3.43
CA GLY A 1 3.51 10.08 -3.79
C GLY A 1 3.60 11.52 -4.26
N ARG A 2 2.51 12.06 -4.81
CA ARG A 2 2.33 13.45 -5.28
C ARG A 2 1.78 14.32 -4.18
N TYR A 3 2.58 14.66 -3.21
CA TYR A 3 2.16 15.48 -2.09
C TYR A 3 2.09 16.97 -2.49
N GLY A 4 1.13 17.70 -1.91
CA GLY A 4 0.92 19.13 -2.14
C GLY A 4 -0.03 19.46 -3.32
N TYR A 5 -0.56 18.45 -3.98
CA TYR A 5 -1.51 18.65 -5.10
C TYR A 5 -2.95 18.26 -4.73
N GLU A 6 -3.20 17.89 -3.48
CA GLU A 6 -4.51 17.48 -3.00
C GLU A 6 -5.56 18.59 -3.12
N GLN A 7 -5.16 19.85 -2.97
CA GLN A 7 -6.04 21.01 -3.20
C GLN A 7 -6.57 21.11 -4.63
N PHE A 8 -5.91 20.44 -5.59
CA PHE A 8 -6.36 20.38 -6.99
C PHE A 8 -7.07 19.07 -7.32
N GLY A 9 -7.43 18.28 -6.32
CA GLY A 9 -8.10 16.98 -6.48
C GLY A 9 -7.19 15.83 -6.90
N VAL A 10 -5.86 16.02 -6.86
CA VAL A 10 -4.90 14.97 -7.23
C VAL A 10 -4.51 14.16 -6.01
N SER A 11 -4.88 12.87 -6.00
CA SER A 11 -4.49 11.93 -4.95
C SER A 11 -2.97 11.75 -4.91
N PRO A 12 -2.36 11.59 -3.72
CA PRO A 12 -0.92 11.35 -3.60
C PRO A 12 -0.44 10.12 -4.36
N SER A 13 -1.23 9.04 -4.41
CA SER A 13 -0.80 7.74 -4.93
C SER A 13 0.44 7.21 -4.17
N GLY A 14 1.29 6.42 -4.84
CA GLY A 14 2.46 5.82 -4.19
C GLY A 14 2.18 4.43 -3.64
N PRO A 15 3.09 3.85 -2.84
CA PRO A 15 2.95 2.49 -2.33
C PRO A 15 1.82 2.39 -1.31
N MET A 16 1.12 1.26 -1.34
CA MET A 16 0.12 0.90 -0.33
C MET A 16 0.74 0.43 0.98
N ASP A 17 1.93 -0.16 0.91
CA ASP A 17 2.79 -0.53 2.02
C ASP A 17 4.13 0.21 1.85
N PRO A 18 4.26 1.40 2.44
CA PRO A 18 5.48 2.21 2.33
C PRO A 18 6.72 1.56 2.93
N GLU A 19 6.56 0.72 3.95
CA GLU A 19 7.68 0.06 4.62
C GLU A 19 8.34 -0.97 3.71
N SER A 20 7.56 -1.92 3.18
CA SER A 20 8.07 -2.91 2.23
C SER A 20 8.65 -2.26 0.97
N PHE A 21 8.01 -1.22 0.44
CA PHE A 21 8.50 -0.47 -0.71
C PHE A 21 9.86 0.18 -0.45
N GLN A 22 10.02 0.86 0.68
CA GLN A 22 11.28 1.49 1.05
C GLN A 22 12.38 0.46 1.30
N LEU A 23 12.04 -0.64 1.96
CA LEU A 23 12.96 -1.74 2.23
C LEU A 23 13.52 -2.33 0.94
N ALA A 24 12.68 -2.60 -0.07
CA ALA A 24 13.12 -3.07 -1.38
C ALA A 24 14.16 -2.13 -2.01
N ASN A 25 13.90 -0.82 -1.96
CA ASN A 25 14.81 0.19 -2.49
C ASN A 25 16.15 0.26 -1.71
N ILE A 26 16.10 0.19 -0.38
CA ILE A 26 17.30 0.18 0.48
C ILE A 26 18.18 -1.03 0.13
N LEU A 27 17.58 -2.21 -0.03
CA LEU A 27 18.30 -3.44 -0.34
C LEU A 27 19.08 -3.36 -1.66
N VAL A 28 18.52 -2.71 -2.67
CA VAL A 28 19.21 -2.51 -3.97
C VAL A 28 20.05 -1.23 -4.03
N GLY A 29 20.23 -0.53 -2.89
CA GLY A 29 21.07 0.68 -2.80
C GLY A 29 20.49 1.89 -3.52
N ASN A 30 19.18 2.00 -3.58
CA ASN A 30 18.43 3.15 -4.10
C ASN A 30 18.09 4.14 -2.97
N PRO A 31 17.78 5.40 -3.31
CA PRO A 31 16.94 6.25 -2.46
C PRO A 31 15.61 5.54 -2.14
N ARG A 32 15.06 5.79 -0.94
CA ARG A 32 13.89 5.07 -0.42
C ARG A 32 12.63 5.22 -1.26
N ASP A 33 12.53 6.29 -2.01
CA ASP A 33 11.36 6.72 -2.80
C ASP A 33 11.49 6.48 -4.30
N LEU A 34 12.57 5.79 -4.74
CA LEU A 34 12.80 5.54 -6.16
C LEU A 34 11.76 4.53 -6.70
N SER A 35 11.42 4.67 -7.98
CA SER A 35 10.39 3.86 -8.65
C SER A 35 10.65 2.35 -8.53
N ALA A 36 9.60 1.62 -8.17
CA ALA A 36 9.56 0.16 -8.08
C ALA A 36 8.22 -0.36 -8.60
N LEU A 37 8.09 -1.66 -8.82
CA LEU A 37 6.82 -2.30 -9.15
C LEU A 37 6.08 -2.71 -7.88
N GLU A 38 4.77 -2.46 -7.85
CA GLU A 38 3.83 -3.00 -6.87
C GLU A 38 2.93 -4.03 -7.56
N ALA A 39 2.93 -5.26 -7.08
CA ALA A 39 2.02 -6.31 -7.51
C ALA A 39 0.99 -6.60 -6.42
N THR A 40 -0.29 -6.77 -6.78
CA THR A 40 -1.39 -7.01 -5.83
C THR A 40 -2.01 -8.37 -6.09
N MET A 41 -2.04 -9.27 -5.09
CA MET A 41 -2.63 -10.61 -5.08
C MET A 41 -2.03 -11.59 -6.08
N LEU A 42 -1.79 -11.19 -7.33
CA LEU A 42 -1.18 -12.00 -8.39
C LEU A 42 -0.02 -11.21 -9.00
N GLY A 43 1.16 -11.80 -9.01
CA GLY A 43 2.35 -11.15 -9.52
C GLY A 43 2.59 -11.34 -11.01
N PRO A 44 3.40 -10.47 -11.63
CA PRO A 44 3.75 -10.54 -13.04
C PRO A 44 4.82 -11.60 -13.32
N THR A 45 5.00 -11.90 -14.61
CA THR A 45 6.20 -12.52 -15.16
C THR A 45 7.02 -11.46 -15.86
N LEU A 46 8.27 -11.26 -15.47
CA LEU A 46 9.17 -10.23 -15.98
C LEU A 46 10.36 -10.89 -16.66
N ARG A 47 10.67 -10.50 -17.90
CA ARG A 47 11.90 -10.88 -18.60
C ARG A 47 12.90 -9.73 -18.55
N PHE A 48 14.11 -10.01 -18.14
CA PHE A 48 15.20 -9.03 -18.09
C PHE A 48 15.93 -8.97 -19.45
N THR A 49 16.06 -7.78 -20.01
CA THR A 49 16.83 -7.54 -21.24
C THR A 49 18.26 -7.06 -20.95
N ARG A 50 18.57 -6.75 -19.69
CA ARG A 50 19.90 -6.36 -19.19
C ARG A 50 20.14 -6.94 -17.80
N ASP A 51 21.41 -7.10 -17.44
CA ASP A 51 21.80 -7.42 -16.06
C ASP A 51 21.38 -6.29 -15.13
N ASN A 52 20.88 -6.64 -13.94
CA ASN A 52 20.59 -5.69 -12.87
C ASN A 52 20.56 -6.40 -11.53
N ILE A 53 20.49 -5.64 -10.43
CA ILE A 53 20.21 -6.15 -9.09
C ILE A 53 18.78 -5.81 -8.73
N ILE A 54 18.05 -6.77 -8.20
CA ILE A 54 16.67 -6.61 -7.73
C ILE A 54 16.56 -6.96 -6.25
N ALA A 55 15.51 -6.45 -5.60
CA ALA A 55 15.03 -6.97 -4.31
C ALA A 55 13.52 -7.10 -4.34
N ILE A 56 13.00 -8.14 -3.68
CA ILE A 56 11.58 -8.45 -3.58
C ILE A 56 11.19 -8.45 -2.11
N THR A 57 10.19 -7.64 -1.74
CA THR A 57 9.73 -7.47 -0.35
C THR A 57 8.21 -7.46 -0.27
N GLY A 58 7.66 -7.48 0.95
CA GLY A 58 6.22 -7.44 1.19
C GLY A 58 5.57 -8.82 1.17
N GLY A 59 4.38 -8.94 0.60
CA GLY A 59 3.64 -10.20 0.52
C GLY A 59 4.39 -11.30 -0.23
N ASP A 60 4.34 -12.54 0.26
CA ASP A 60 5.00 -13.68 -0.38
C ASP A 60 4.22 -14.15 -1.61
N MET A 61 4.74 -13.83 -2.79
CA MET A 61 4.25 -14.32 -4.09
C MET A 61 5.10 -15.46 -4.65
N THR A 62 5.84 -16.17 -3.80
CA THR A 62 6.64 -17.33 -4.17
C THR A 62 7.52 -17.06 -5.40
N PRO A 63 8.48 -16.13 -5.30
CA PRO A 63 9.27 -15.70 -6.45
C PRO A 63 10.15 -16.83 -7.00
N LEU A 64 10.13 -16.97 -8.33
CA LEU A 64 10.99 -17.89 -9.07
C LEU A 64 11.84 -17.09 -10.07
N LEU A 65 13.13 -17.35 -10.10
CA LEU A 65 14.04 -16.87 -11.15
C LEU A 65 14.50 -18.05 -11.98
N ASP A 66 14.19 -18.04 -13.28
CA ASP A 66 14.49 -19.14 -14.19
C ASP A 66 13.98 -20.50 -13.62
N GLU A 67 12.71 -20.51 -13.18
CA GLU A 67 11.96 -21.60 -12.55
C GLU A 67 12.54 -22.11 -11.20
N LYS A 68 13.58 -21.47 -10.64
CA LYS A 68 14.16 -21.80 -9.33
C LYS A 68 13.67 -20.84 -8.26
N PRO A 69 13.24 -21.32 -7.08
CA PRO A 69 12.87 -20.46 -5.97
C PRO A 69 14.03 -19.53 -5.59
N ILE A 70 13.71 -18.27 -5.36
CA ILE A 70 14.65 -17.28 -4.83
C ILE A 70 14.10 -16.71 -3.53
N PRO A 71 14.97 -16.27 -2.62
CA PRO A 71 14.53 -15.66 -1.37
C PRO A 71 13.96 -14.25 -1.59
N MET A 72 13.10 -13.85 -0.66
CA MET A 72 12.68 -12.47 -0.49
C MET A 72 13.61 -11.71 0.44
N ASP A 73 13.41 -10.44 0.59
CA ASP A 73 14.10 -9.53 1.53
C ASP A 73 15.62 -9.52 1.39
N GLN A 74 16.13 -9.72 0.17
CA GLN A 74 17.56 -9.59 -0.13
C GLN A 74 17.82 -9.09 -1.55
N ALA A 75 19.01 -8.54 -1.76
CA ALA A 75 19.48 -8.14 -3.08
C ALA A 75 19.95 -9.35 -3.89
N ILE A 76 19.50 -9.46 -5.14
CA ILE A 76 19.78 -10.60 -6.04
C ILE A 76 20.21 -10.05 -7.40
N LEU A 77 21.33 -10.56 -7.93
CA LEU A 77 21.76 -10.25 -9.29
C LEU A 77 20.95 -11.08 -10.29
N VAL A 78 20.30 -10.42 -11.22
CA VAL A 78 19.61 -11.03 -12.36
C VAL A 78 20.36 -10.75 -13.66
N ARG A 79 20.35 -11.71 -14.57
CA ARG A 79 21.06 -11.62 -15.86
C ARG A 79 20.12 -11.28 -17.00
N SER A 80 20.66 -10.71 -18.03
CA SER A 80 19.97 -10.57 -19.33
C SER A 80 19.46 -11.94 -19.81
N GLY A 81 18.20 -11.99 -20.21
CA GLY A 81 17.50 -13.22 -20.60
C GLY A 81 16.76 -13.92 -19.45
N SER A 82 17.14 -13.71 -18.19
CA SER A 82 16.46 -14.32 -17.02
C SER A 82 14.99 -13.90 -16.93
N VAL A 83 14.18 -14.80 -16.37
CA VAL A 83 12.73 -14.62 -16.19
C VAL A 83 12.40 -14.72 -14.70
N LEU A 84 11.93 -13.61 -14.12
CA LEU A 84 11.34 -13.57 -12.78
C LEU A 84 9.84 -13.82 -12.90
N LYS A 85 9.33 -14.79 -12.13
CA LYS A 85 7.92 -15.13 -12.07
C LYS A 85 7.42 -14.98 -10.63
N LEU A 86 6.48 -14.10 -10.43
CA LEU A 86 5.72 -14.00 -9.19
C LEU A 86 4.38 -14.70 -9.36
N ARG A 87 3.96 -15.46 -8.34
CA ARG A 87 2.71 -16.23 -8.35
C ARG A 87 1.60 -15.50 -7.58
N ALA A 88 0.54 -16.22 -7.25
CA ALA A 88 -0.47 -15.74 -6.32
C ALA A 88 0.15 -15.60 -4.92
N ALA A 89 -0.23 -14.55 -4.22
CA ALA A 89 0.27 -14.26 -2.89
C ALA A 89 -0.14 -15.35 -1.88
N ARG A 90 0.80 -15.93 -1.18
CA ARG A 90 0.57 -16.90 -0.08
C ARG A 90 0.25 -16.17 1.22
N THR A 91 1.04 -15.15 1.53
CA THR A 91 0.86 -14.27 2.69
C THR A 91 0.94 -12.82 2.26
N GLY A 92 0.29 -11.91 2.97
CA GLY A 92 0.18 -10.51 2.59
C GLY A 92 -0.62 -10.35 1.28
N CYS A 93 -0.70 -9.15 0.77
CA CYS A 93 -1.49 -8.79 -0.41
C CYS A 93 -0.62 -8.19 -1.52
N ARG A 94 0.41 -7.43 -1.13
CA ARG A 94 1.21 -6.61 -2.04
C ARG A 94 2.69 -6.92 -1.94
N THR A 95 3.30 -7.13 -3.09
CA THR A 95 4.74 -7.41 -3.24
C THR A 95 5.38 -6.29 -4.04
N TYR A 96 6.56 -5.88 -3.62
CA TYR A 96 7.35 -4.84 -4.27
C TYR A 96 8.58 -5.45 -4.91
N VAL A 97 8.87 -5.04 -6.15
CA VAL A 97 10.13 -5.37 -6.84
C VAL A 97 10.87 -4.07 -7.12
N ALA A 98 11.96 -3.84 -6.41
CA ALA A 98 12.86 -2.73 -6.69
C ALA A 98 14.01 -3.19 -7.59
N PHE A 99 14.49 -2.26 -8.41
CA PHE A 99 15.58 -2.45 -9.37
C PHE A 99 16.70 -1.48 -9.05
N ALA A 100 17.94 -1.94 -8.94
CA ALA A 100 19.07 -1.06 -8.67
C ALA A 100 19.18 0.04 -9.74
N GLY A 101 19.23 1.30 -9.29
CA GLY A 101 19.21 2.47 -10.16
C GLY A 101 17.82 2.88 -10.66
N GLY A 102 16.75 2.12 -10.31
CA GLY A 102 15.35 2.48 -10.59
C GLY A 102 14.88 2.21 -12.02
N LEU A 103 13.60 2.50 -12.23
CA LEU A 103 12.91 2.40 -13.51
C LEU A 103 12.83 3.79 -14.16
N ASP A 104 13.07 3.85 -15.46
CA ASP A 104 12.96 5.07 -16.27
C ASP A 104 11.51 5.30 -16.69
N VAL A 105 10.75 5.89 -15.78
CA VAL A 105 9.37 6.31 -16.00
C VAL A 105 9.25 7.81 -15.72
N PRO A 106 8.34 8.53 -16.42
CA PRO A 106 8.19 9.97 -16.28
C PRO A 106 7.93 10.39 -14.83
N GLU A 107 8.58 11.46 -14.41
CA GLU A 107 8.23 12.17 -13.20
C GLU A 107 7.15 13.20 -13.49
N VAL A 108 6.01 13.06 -12.84
CA VAL A 108 4.86 13.97 -13.01
C VAL A 108 4.45 14.49 -11.63
N MET A 109 4.46 15.82 -11.48
CA MET A 109 4.16 16.49 -10.20
C MET A 109 5.05 15.94 -9.06
N GLY A 110 6.37 15.82 -9.30
CA GLY A 110 7.34 15.35 -8.31
C GLY A 110 7.25 13.87 -7.95
N SER A 111 6.54 13.03 -8.73
CA SER A 111 6.38 11.61 -8.43
C SER A 111 6.39 10.74 -9.70
N ARG A 112 7.01 9.55 -9.59
CA ARG A 112 6.96 8.49 -10.60
C ARG A 112 5.84 7.46 -10.35
N ALA A 113 5.05 7.64 -9.30
CA ALA A 113 3.96 6.72 -8.99
C ALA A 113 2.84 6.78 -10.05
N THR A 114 2.25 5.64 -10.36
CA THR A 114 1.05 5.56 -11.20
C THR A 114 -0.17 5.96 -10.37
N GLY A 115 -0.93 6.95 -10.83
CA GLY A 115 -2.28 7.27 -10.34
C GLY A 115 -3.28 6.77 -11.37
N VAL A 116 -3.79 5.56 -11.19
CA VAL A 116 -4.64 4.89 -12.19
C VAL A 116 -5.96 5.64 -12.39
N GLN A 117 -6.54 6.17 -11.32
CA GLN A 117 -7.80 6.93 -11.37
C GLN A 117 -7.67 8.20 -12.23
N ASN A 118 -6.56 8.92 -12.07
CA ASN A 118 -6.30 10.17 -12.78
C ASN A 118 -5.51 9.97 -14.08
N ARG A 119 -5.13 8.74 -14.41
CA ARG A 119 -4.27 8.38 -15.55
C ARG A 119 -2.98 9.19 -15.60
N VAL A 120 -2.26 9.28 -14.48
CA VAL A 120 -1.07 10.12 -14.32
C VAL A 120 0.12 9.29 -13.85
N GLY A 121 1.31 9.58 -14.37
CA GLY A 121 2.58 8.99 -13.96
C GLY A 121 2.74 7.52 -14.31
N GLY A 122 3.81 6.92 -13.83
CA GLY A 122 4.16 5.54 -14.17
C GLY A 122 4.29 5.32 -15.68
N LEU A 123 3.92 4.14 -16.16
CA LEU A 123 3.81 3.85 -17.58
C LEU A 123 2.41 4.25 -18.05
N GLU A 124 2.31 5.40 -18.74
CA GLU A 124 1.07 5.91 -19.36
C GLU A 124 -0.14 6.06 -18.40
N GLY A 125 0.10 6.21 -17.09
CA GLY A 125 -0.96 6.39 -16.11
C GLY A 125 -1.89 5.18 -15.93
N ARG A 126 -1.48 3.99 -16.34
CA ARG A 126 -2.29 2.76 -16.31
C ARG A 126 -1.59 1.60 -15.60
N LYS A 127 -2.34 0.56 -15.33
CA LYS A 127 -1.77 -0.73 -14.91
C LYS A 127 -0.90 -1.29 -16.04
N LEU A 128 0.16 -2.02 -15.66
CA LEU A 128 1.00 -2.72 -16.61
C LEU A 128 0.22 -3.84 -17.31
N ALA A 129 0.52 -4.04 -18.57
CA ALA A 129 -0.06 -5.08 -19.42
C ALA A 129 1.02 -6.00 -19.99
N LYS A 130 0.61 -7.15 -20.51
CA LYS A 130 1.52 -8.06 -21.22
C LYS A 130 2.12 -7.36 -22.44
N GLY A 131 3.43 -7.39 -22.55
CA GLY A 131 4.19 -6.78 -23.65
C GLY A 131 4.71 -5.38 -23.31
N ASP A 132 4.38 -4.82 -22.16
CA ASP A 132 4.97 -3.55 -21.73
C ASP A 132 6.48 -3.71 -21.52
N GLU A 133 7.23 -2.71 -21.96
CA GLU A 133 8.67 -2.59 -21.75
C GLU A 133 8.96 -1.35 -20.90
N ILE A 134 9.72 -1.55 -19.81
CA ILE A 134 10.10 -0.47 -18.91
C ILE A 134 11.62 -0.42 -18.84
N PRO A 135 12.25 0.64 -19.33
CA PRO A 135 13.70 0.79 -19.25
C PRO A 135 14.17 0.93 -17.80
N PHE A 136 15.40 0.48 -17.53
CA PHE A 136 16.10 0.85 -16.31
C PHE A 136 16.71 2.25 -16.46
N LEU A 137 16.60 3.07 -15.41
CA LEU A 137 17.18 4.41 -15.41
C LEU A 137 18.71 4.34 -15.33
N ALA A 138 19.27 3.62 -14.35
CA ALA A 138 20.71 3.46 -14.15
C ALA A 138 21.06 2.08 -13.57
N PRO A 139 20.97 0.99 -14.38
CA PRO A 139 21.12 -0.37 -13.89
C PRO A 139 22.51 -0.61 -13.28
N LYS A 140 22.57 -1.42 -12.22
CA LYS A 140 23.80 -1.77 -11.52
C LYS A 140 23.94 -3.29 -11.43
N THR A 141 25.16 -3.78 -11.66
CA THR A 141 25.49 -5.22 -11.59
C THR A 141 26.33 -5.57 -10.37
N ALA A 142 26.73 -4.58 -9.58
CA ALA A 142 27.45 -4.74 -8.32
C ALA A 142 27.01 -3.65 -7.32
N LEU A 143 26.93 -4.02 -6.05
CA LEU A 143 26.70 -3.11 -4.93
C LEU A 143 27.73 -3.40 -3.84
N PRO A 144 28.19 -2.39 -3.09
CA PRO A 144 29.02 -2.62 -1.92
C PRO A 144 28.35 -3.56 -0.93
N ARG A 145 29.10 -4.51 -0.37
CA ARG A 145 28.61 -5.46 0.63
C ARG A 145 27.34 -6.21 0.18
N MET A 146 27.38 -6.73 -1.03
CA MET A 146 26.22 -7.38 -1.66
C MET A 146 25.65 -8.53 -0.80
N GLU A 147 26.52 -9.29 -0.17
CA GLU A 147 26.21 -10.43 0.71
C GLU A 147 25.47 -10.02 1.99
N ASP A 148 25.66 -8.79 2.47
CA ASP A 148 25.00 -8.26 3.66
C ASP A 148 23.65 -7.61 3.37
N ARG A 149 23.30 -7.43 2.08
CA ARG A 149 22.08 -6.77 1.66
C ARG A 149 20.88 -7.70 1.74
N ARG A 150 20.57 -8.11 2.96
CA ARG A 150 19.46 -8.99 3.31
C ARG A 150 18.90 -8.61 4.69
N THR A 151 17.63 -8.92 4.89
CA THR A 151 16.95 -8.75 6.17
C THR A 151 15.86 -9.82 6.31
N SER A 152 15.10 -9.74 7.38
CA SER A 152 13.87 -10.52 7.55
C SER A 152 12.74 -9.54 7.88
N HIS A 153 11.74 -9.50 7.02
CA HIS A 153 10.55 -8.68 7.19
C HIS A 153 9.30 -9.52 6.98
N PRO A 154 9.02 -10.48 7.90
CA PRO A 154 7.92 -11.40 7.73
C PRO A 154 6.58 -10.69 7.82
N MET A 155 5.67 -11.02 6.90
CA MET A 155 4.28 -10.56 7.00
C MET A 155 3.62 -11.14 8.25
N PRO A 156 2.79 -10.34 8.95
CA PRO A 156 2.05 -10.82 10.12
C PRO A 156 1.25 -12.09 9.80
N ALA A 157 1.40 -13.11 10.63
CA ALA A 157 0.66 -14.37 10.50
C ALA A 157 -0.82 -14.19 10.90
N GLY A 158 -1.67 -15.11 10.43
CA GLY A 158 -3.10 -15.11 10.76
C GLY A 158 -3.90 -14.11 9.92
N LYS A 159 -5.18 -13.96 10.28
CA LYS A 159 -6.15 -13.10 9.57
C LYS A 159 -6.62 -11.91 10.41
N GLU A 160 -6.28 -11.85 11.69
CA GLU A 160 -6.67 -10.77 12.58
C GLU A 160 -5.58 -9.68 12.60
N ARG A 161 -6.00 -8.43 12.47
CA ARG A 161 -5.14 -7.24 12.50
C ARG A 161 -5.68 -6.26 13.52
N VAL A 162 -4.78 -5.69 14.32
CA VAL A 162 -5.08 -4.56 15.18
C VAL A 162 -4.52 -3.31 14.51
N LEU A 163 -5.36 -2.30 14.29
CA LEU A 163 -4.97 -0.99 13.78
C LEU A 163 -5.11 0.04 14.90
N ARG A 164 -4.03 0.70 15.23
CA ARG A 164 -4.05 1.82 16.16
C ARG A 164 -4.60 3.05 15.46
N VAL A 165 -5.48 3.76 16.15
CA VAL A 165 -6.20 4.91 15.61
C VAL A 165 -6.21 6.07 16.61
N ILE A 166 -6.18 7.30 16.07
CA ILE A 166 -6.50 8.52 16.80
C ILE A 166 -7.94 8.87 16.47
N LEU A 167 -8.80 9.05 17.48
CA LEU A 167 -10.19 9.45 17.29
C LEU A 167 -10.29 10.87 16.67
N GLY A 168 -11.34 11.11 15.93
CA GLY A 168 -11.63 12.37 15.28
C GLY A 168 -11.23 12.42 13.79
N PRO A 169 -11.51 13.54 13.11
CA PRO A 169 -11.94 14.84 13.64
C PRO A 169 -13.44 15.02 13.91
N GLN A 170 -14.29 14.06 13.55
CA GLN A 170 -15.73 14.11 13.79
C GLN A 170 -16.21 12.95 14.70
N ASP A 171 -15.42 12.53 15.68
CA ASP A 171 -15.83 11.52 16.67
C ASP A 171 -17.02 11.98 17.52
N ASP A 172 -17.19 13.29 17.69
CA ASP A 172 -18.35 13.90 18.31
C ASP A 172 -19.68 13.72 17.55
N ALA A 173 -19.65 13.33 16.27
CA ALA A 173 -20.83 13.00 15.47
C ALA A 173 -21.43 11.62 15.82
N PHE A 174 -20.73 10.80 16.59
CA PHE A 174 -21.14 9.45 16.95
C PHE A 174 -21.70 9.38 18.37
N THR A 175 -22.64 8.45 18.61
CA THR A 175 -23.08 8.16 19.98
C THR A 175 -21.97 7.46 20.76
N GLN A 176 -22.05 7.46 22.09
CA GLN A 176 -21.12 6.68 22.92
C GLN A 176 -21.16 5.20 22.54
N GLN A 177 -22.36 4.65 22.33
CA GLN A 177 -22.52 3.26 21.84
C GLN A 177 -21.86 3.04 20.47
N GLY A 178 -21.90 4.02 19.57
CA GLY A 178 -21.20 3.96 18.27
C GLY A 178 -19.68 3.89 18.45
N LEU A 179 -19.11 4.70 19.31
CA LEU A 179 -17.68 4.68 19.64
C LEU A 179 -17.28 3.36 20.32
N ASP A 180 -18.08 2.87 21.26
CA ASP A 180 -17.84 1.60 21.95
C ASP A 180 -17.92 0.42 20.98
N THR A 181 -18.86 0.46 20.02
CA THR A 181 -18.97 -0.53 18.95
C THR A 181 -17.76 -0.49 18.05
N PHE A 182 -17.33 0.68 17.61
CA PHE A 182 -16.17 0.85 16.73
C PHE A 182 -14.89 0.28 17.35
N LEU A 183 -14.63 0.54 18.62
CA LEU A 183 -13.41 0.11 19.32
C LEU A 183 -13.50 -1.32 19.87
N GLY A 184 -14.72 -1.79 20.19
CA GLY A 184 -14.92 -3.08 20.86
C GLY A 184 -15.18 -4.25 19.93
N GLN A 185 -15.61 -4.01 18.69
CA GLN A 185 -16.06 -5.07 17.79
C GLN A 185 -15.07 -5.31 16.63
N PRO A 186 -15.02 -6.55 16.08
CA PRO A 186 -14.25 -6.85 14.89
C PRO A 186 -15.00 -6.43 13.62
N TYR A 187 -14.23 -6.04 12.60
CA TYR A 187 -14.72 -5.72 11.26
C TYR A 187 -14.01 -6.58 10.22
N GLN A 188 -14.73 -7.07 9.22
CA GLN A 188 -14.17 -7.91 8.16
C GLN A 188 -13.86 -7.06 6.92
N VAL A 189 -12.69 -7.26 6.33
CA VAL A 189 -12.33 -6.69 5.04
C VAL A 189 -13.20 -7.31 3.95
N THR A 190 -13.89 -6.47 3.19
CA THR A 190 -14.78 -6.91 2.09
C THR A 190 -14.01 -7.07 0.78
N ASN A 191 -14.70 -7.55 -0.27
CA ASN A 191 -14.15 -7.58 -1.63
C ASN A 191 -14.00 -6.18 -2.25
N ASP A 192 -14.69 -5.17 -1.70
CA ASP A 192 -14.56 -3.77 -2.11
C ASP A 192 -13.33 -3.14 -1.45
N PHE A 193 -12.18 -3.69 -1.79
CA PHE A 193 -10.88 -3.25 -1.32
C PHE A 193 -9.97 -2.94 -2.53
N ASP A 194 -9.71 -1.68 -2.74
CA ASP A 194 -8.82 -1.18 -3.79
C ASP A 194 -7.78 -0.17 -3.24
N ARG A 195 -7.16 0.59 -4.11
CA ARG A 195 -6.18 1.61 -3.73
C ARG A 195 -6.82 2.90 -3.21
N MET A 196 -8.14 3.11 -3.42
CA MET A 196 -8.88 4.25 -2.87
C MET A 196 -9.26 4.03 -1.42
N GLY A 197 -9.73 2.82 -1.08
CA GLY A 197 -10.22 2.52 0.25
C GLY A 197 -10.47 1.05 0.51
N CYS A 198 -10.51 0.72 1.77
CA CYS A 198 -10.88 -0.60 2.30
C CYS A 198 -12.24 -0.51 2.97
N ARG A 199 -13.27 -1.07 2.32
CA ARG A 199 -14.60 -1.19 2.93
C ARG A 199 -14.62 -2.35 3.90
N LEU A 200 -15.20 -2.10 5.05
CA LEU A 200 -15.33 -3.10 6.11
C LEU A 200 -16.79 -3.45 6.34
N ASP A 201 -17.03 -4.70 6.69
CA ASP A 201 -18.33 -5.22 7.12
C ASP A 201 -18.28 -5.60 8.60
N GLY A 202 -19.40 -5.40 9.32
CA GLY A 202 -19.46 -5.68 10.74
C GLY A 202 -20.61 -4.95 11.43
N PRO A 203 -20.55 -4.81 12.76
CA PRO A 203 -21.57 -4.08 13.52
C PRO A 203 -21.66 -2.61 13.09
N VAL A 204 -22.91 -2.13 12.98
CA VAL A 204 -23.22 -0.75 12.59
C VAL A 204 -22.78 0.23 13.66
N ILE A 205 -22.00 1.23 13.26
CA ILE A 205 -21.54 2.34 14.09
C ILE A 205 -22.63 3.41 14.10
N GLN A 206 -23.19 3.70 15.27
CA GLN A 206 -24.33 4.60 15.42
C GLN A 206 -23.90 6.06 15.42
N HIS A 207 -24.43 6.84 14.47
CA HIS A 207 -24.36 8.31 14.49
C HIS A 207 -25.38 8.93 15.45
N LYS A 208 -25.10 10.15 15.90
CA LYS A 208 -26.08 10.96 16.68
C LYS A 208 -27.23 11.47 15.78
N VAL A 209 -26.91 11.82 14.54
CA VAL A 209 -27.88 12.34 13.55
C VAL A 209 -27.77 11.51 12.28
N ASP A 210 -26.85 11.87 11.40
CA ASP A 210 -26.52 11.12 10.19
C ASP A 210 -25.02 11.12 9.92
N GLY A 211 -24.56 10.39 8.89
CA GLY A 211 -23.14 10.28 8.54
C GLY A 211 -22.64 11.34 7.58
N ASN A 212 -23.45 12.35 7.21
CA ASN A 212 -23.07 13.36 6.23
C ASN A 212 -22.49 14.60 6.89
N ILE A 213 -21.48 15.19 6.23
CA ILE A 213 -20.91 16.50 6.57
C ILE A 213 -20.72 17.34 5.31
N ILE A 214 -20.53 18.65 5.48
CA ILE A 214 -19.98 19.47 4.40
C ILE A 214 -18.61 18.88 4.03
N SER A 215 -18.35 18.69 2.74
CA SER A 215 -17.11 18.05 2.26
C SER A 215 -15.88 18.73 2.87
N ASP A 216 -15.02 17.89 3.43
CA ASP A 216 -13.82 18.29 4.17
C ASP A 216 -12.60 17.50 3.68
N GLY A 217 -11.39 17.98 3.97
CA GLY A 217 -10.13 17.37 3.56
C GLY A 217 -9.99 15.92 4.01
N MET A 218 -9.34 15.09 3.17
CA MET A 218 -9.16 13.66 3.40
C MET A 218 -7.69 13.30 3.50
N VAL A 219 -7.31 12.60 4.57
CA VAL A 219 -5.96 12.06 4.73
C VAL A 219 -5.92 10.55 4.53
N THR A 220 -4.75 9.99 4.22
CA THR A 220 -4.56 8.53 4.19
C THR A 220 -4.73 7.98 5.60
N GLY A 221 -5.46 6.88 5.72
CA GLY A 221 -5.79 6.28 7.01
C GLY A 221 -7.05 6.85 7.67
N ALA A 222 -7.66 7.93 7.15
CA ALA A 222 -8.94 8.41 7.66
C ALA A 222 -10.02 7.32 7.54
N ILE A 223 -10.83 7.15 8.56
CA ILE A 223 -11.91 6.15 8.62
C ILE A 223 -13.23 6.89 8.51
N GLN A 224 -13.81 6.87 7.32
CA GLN A 224 -15.14 7.40 7.07
C GLN A 224 -16.23 6.40 7.47
N VAL A 225 -17.31 6.92 8.03
CA VAL A 225 -18.51 6.14 8.33
C VAL A 225 -19.69 6.82 7.64
N PRO A 226 -20.10 6.31 6.46
CA PRO A 226 -21.32 6.78 5.77
C PRO A 226 -22.58 6.49 6.59
N THR A 227 -23.74 6.93 6.10
CA THR A 227 -25.06 6.70 6.72
C THR A 227 -25.40 5.22 6.96
N SER A 228 -24.73 4.30 6.22
CA SER A 228 -24.84 2.85 6.47
C SER A 228 -24.27 2.41 7.83
N GLY A 229 -23.43 3.23 8.45
CA GLY A 229 -22.73 2.90 9.69
C GLY A 229 -21.55 1.93 9.53
N LEU A 230 -21.14 1.61 8.29
CA LEU A 230 -20.01 0.71 8.02
C LEU A 230 -18.75 1.49 7.70
N PRO A 231 -17.61 1.18 8.34
CA PRO A 231 -16.40 1.99 8.18
C PRO A 231 -15.67 1.73 6.85
N ILE A 232 -15.04 2.77 6.33
CA ILE A 232 -14.20 2.74 5.11
C ILE A 232 -12.87 3.38 5.46
N ILE A 233 -11.77 2.62 5.39
CA ILE A 233 -10.42 3.17 5.60
C ILE A 233 -9.91 3.73 4.29
N MET A 234 -9.56 5.02 4.28
CA MET A 234 -9.11 5.74 3.08
C MET A 234 -7.61 5.52 2.83
N LEU A 235 -7.24 5.19 1.58
CA LEU A 235 -5.91 4.70 1.23
C LEU A 235 -5.17 5.60 0.22
N ALA A 236 -4.15 5.09 -0.45
CA ALA A 236 -3.19 5.87 -1.23
C ALA A 236 -3.82 6.66 -2.42
N GLU A 237 -4.86 6.12 -3.05
CA GLU A 237 -5.57 6.79 -4.16
C GLU A 237 -6.95 7.32 -3.75
N ARG A 238 -7.16 7.58 -2.46
CA ARG A 238 -8.38 8.18 -1.93
C ARG A 238 -8.71 9.50 -2.62
N GLN A 239 -9.98 9.87 -2.58
CA GLN A 239 -10.38 11.24 -2.90
C GLN A 239 -9.72 12.24 -1.94
N THR A 240 -9.53 13.47 -2.40
CA THR A 240 -8.86 14.53 -1.61
C THR A 240 -9.81 15.24 -0.65
N VAL A 241 -11.11 15.16 -0.91
CA VAL A 241 -12.19 15.64 -0.06
C VAL A 241 -13.29 14.59 0.06
N GLY A 242 -14.07 14.61 1.13
CA GLY A 242 -15.18 13.68 1.34
C GLY A 242 -16.25 14.27 2.25
N GLY A 243 -17.49 13.83 2.03
CA GLY A 243 -18.70 14.33 2.70
C GLY A 243 -19.25 13.41 3.79
N TYR A 244 -18.47 12.44 4.29
CA TYR A 244 -18.87 11.57 5.39
C TYR A 244 -18.05 11.85 6.65
N THR A 245 -18.67 11.63 7.81
CA THR A 245 -18.00 11.77 9.11
C THR A 245 -16.79 10.85 9.22
N LYS A 246 -15.70 11.36 9.76
CA LYS A 246 -14.46 10.63 10.02
C LYS A 246 -14.36 10.33 11.51
N ILE A 247 -14.59 9.07 11.90
CA ILE A 247 -14.59 8.63 13.30
C ILE A 247 -13.17 8.60 13.89
N ALA A 248 -12.19 8.25 13.07
CA ALA A 248 -10.80 8.10 13.49
C ALA A 248 -9.85 8.19 12.29
N THR A 249 -8.56 8.20 12.58
CA THR A 249 -7.49 8.06 11.58
C THR A 249 -6.48 7.00 12.04
N VAL A 250 -6.17 6.04 11.17
CA VAL A 250 -5.12 5.02 11.40
C VAL A 250 -3.76 5.73 11.49
N ILE A 251 -2.96 5.38 12.50
CA ILE A 251 -1.62 5.95 12.63
C ILE A 251 -0.71 5.54 11.47
N THR A 252 0.26 6.38 11.12
CA THR A 252 1.15 6.16 9.97
C THR A 252 1.90 4.83 10.05
N ALA A 253 2.30 4.41 11.25
CA ALA A 253 3.02 3.15 11.46
C ALA A 253 2.18 1.89 11.15
N ASP A 254 0.85 1.99 11.15
CA ASP A 254 -0.05 0.85 10.89
C ASP A 254 -0.62 0.85 9.46
N LEU A 255 -0.32 1.88 8.63
CA LEU A 255 -0.70 1.90 7.22
C LEU A 255 -0.14 0.70 6.43
N PRO A 256 1.11 0.23 6.65
CA PRO A 256 1.60 -0.99 6.03
C PRO A 256 0.73 -2.22 6.34
N VAL A 257 0.20 -2.32 7.55
CA VAL A 257 -0.64 -3.45 7.98
C VAL A 257 -1.90 -3.53 7.13
N ILE A 258 -2.65 -2.41 6.99
CA ILE A 258 -3.83 -2.38 6.12
C ILE A 258 -3.46 -2.57 4.64
N GLY A 259 -2.30 -2.06 4.21
CA GLY A 259 -1.77 -2.27 2.87
C GLY A 259 -1.56 -3.75 2.51
N GLN A 260 -1.40 -4.63 3.50
CA GLN A 260 -1.20 -6.07 3.32
C GLN A 260 -2.44 -6.92 3.65
N CYS A 261 -3.56 -6.32 4.05
CA CYS A 261 -4.81 -7.04 4.28
C CYS A 261 -5.40 -7.62 2.99
N ARG A 262 -6.23 -8.64 3.17
CA ARG A 262 -6.99 -9.32 2.11
C ARG A 262 -8.48 -9.33 2.44
N PRO A 263 -9.35 -9.48 1.46
CA PRO A 263 -10.75 -9.82 1.71
C PRO A 263 -10.87 -11.04 2.63
N GLY A 264 -11.69 -10.91 3.67
CA GLY A 264 -11.89 -11.92 4.71
C GLY A 264 -10.91 -11.84 5.90
N ASP A 265 -9.95 -10.92 5.88
CA ASP A 265 -9.18 -10.57 7.09
C ASP A 265 -10.06 -9.79 8.06
N THR A 266 -9.76 -9.89 9.35
CA THR A 266 -10.48 -9.20 10.44
C THR A 266 -9.65 -8.05 10.97
N ILE A 267 -10.26 -6.89 11.16
CA ILE A 267 -9.65 -5.68 11.72
C ILE A 267 -10.30 -5.36 13.05
N ARG A 268 -9.48 -5.04 14.04
CA ARG A 268 -9.89 -4.41 15.30
C ARG A 268 -9.20 -3.06 15.42
N PHE A 269 -9.89 -2.11 15.99
CA PHE A 269 -9.35 -0.77 16.22
C PHE A 269 -8.96 -0.58 17.68
N GLN A 270 -7.81 0.03 17.90
CA GLN A 270 -7.30 0.38 19.21
C GLN A 270 -7.04 1.88 19.25
N SER A 271 -7.75 2.60 20.12
CA SER A 271 -7.50 4.03 20.30
C SER A 271 -6.16 4.27 21.01
N VAL A 272 -5.40 5.23 20.49
CA VAL A 272 -4.15 5.72 21.07
C VAL A 272 -4.16 7.24 21.09
N SER A 273 -3.38 7.84 21.99
CA SER A 273 -3.15 9.28 21.98
C SER A 273 -2.13 9.67 20.89
N VAL A 274 -2.08 10.96 20.55
CA VAL A 274 -1.08 11.50 19.60
C VAL A 274 0.35 11.24 20.07
N SER A 275 0.58 11.24 21.39
CA SER A 275 1.92 10.98 21.95
C SER A 275 2.33 9.49 21.89
N GLN A 276 1.38 8.58 21.67
CA GLN A 276 1.61 7.14 21.52
C GLN A 276 1.68 6.70 20.05
N ALA A 277 1.23 7.56 19.14
CA ALA A 277 1.24 7.35 17.69
C ALA A 277 2.61 7.69 17.08
#